data_5d3ea146c7cc56bf11248a7f13d03e36
#
_entry.id   5d3ea146c7cc56bf11248a7f13d03e36
#
_cell.length_a   1.000
_cell.length_b   1.000
_cell.length_c   1.000
_cell.angle_alpha   90.00
_cell.angle_beta   90.00
_cell.angle_gamma   90.00
#
_symmetry.space_group_name_H-M   'P 1'
#
loop_
_entity.id
_entity.type
_entity.pdbx_description
1 polymer ?
#
loop_
_entity_poly.entity_id
_entity_poly.type
_entity_poly.pdbx_seq_one_letter_code
_entity_poly.pdbx_strand_id
1 'polypeptide(L)'
;MKINKEIQESQKYTKLITLISIAVPVLVAVLFTVRIPNVASLDFLPPIYATINALTAVILIIAYIAIRNKKIKLHERLMKIAIGLSLAFLAMYVAYHMTSDSTPYGGQGNIRYVYYFILISHIILSIGIIPMVLVTYVRAISKRFVDHKKIAVITFPIWLYIAVTGVIVYLMISPYY
;
A
#
# COMPACT_ATOMS: atom_id res chain seq x y z
N MET A 1 19.20 -32.85 -5.08
CA MET A 1 18.29 -32.54 -3.95
C MET A 1 18.17 -31.04 -3.64
N LYS A 2 19.26 -30.26 -3.56
CA LYS A 2 19.25 -28.81 -3.27
C LYS A 2 18.55 -27.98 -4.34
N ILE A 3 18.81 -28.22 -5.62
CA ILE A 3 18.21 -27.51 -6.79
C ILE A 3 16.69 -27.69 -6.83
N ASN A 4 16.17 -28.90 -6.57
CA ASN A 4 14.72 -29.14 -6.56
C ASN A 4 14.01 -28.39 -5.42
N LYS A 5 14.66 -28.24 -4.26
CA LYS A 5 14.12 -27.49 -3.14
C LYS A 5 14.07 -25.98 -3.45
N GLU A 6 15.09 -25.42 -4.08
CA GLU A 6 15.12 -24.02 -4.50
C GLU A 6 14.08 -23.71 -5.58
N ILE A 7 13.87 -24.63 -6.53
CA ILE A 7 12.80 -24.52 -7.54
C ILE A 7 11.42 -24.55 -6.89
N GLN A 8 11.17 -25.46 -5.95
CA GLN A 8 9.89 -25.55 -5.24
C GLN A 8 9.60 -24.31 -4.39
N GLU A 9 10.60 -23.79 -3.68
CA GLU A 9 10.45 -22.54 -2.91
C GLU A 9 10.16 -21.35 -3.83
N SER A 10 10.87 -21.22 -4.94
CA SER A 10 10.63 -20.19 -5.95
C SER A 10 9.20 -20.26 -6.52
N GLN A 11 8.72 -21.46 -6.84
CA GLN A 11 7.36 -21.67 -7.34
C GLN A 11 6.28 -21.34 -6.28
N LYS A 12 6.53 -21.66 -5.01
CA LYS A 12 5.63 -21.34 -3.90
C LYS A 12 5.45 -19.83 -3.74
N TYR A 13 6.56 -19.07 -3.74
CA TYR A 13 6.49 -17.62 -3.65
C TYR A 13 5.82 -16.99 -4.87
N THR A 14 6.08 -17.50 -6.07
CA THR A 14 5.42 -17.02 -7.29
C THR A 14 3.91 -17.19 -7.22
N LYS A 15 3.43 -18.38 -6.84
CA LYS A 15 1.99 -18.63 -6.68
C LYS A 15 1.35 -17.71 -5.63
N LEU A 16 2.01 -17.53 -4.49
CA LEU A 16 1.52 -16.67 -3.42
C LEU A 16 1.46 -15.19 -3.86
N ILE A 17 2.51 -14.69 -4.52
CA ILE A 17 2.54 -13.33 -5.07
C ILE A 17 1.41 -13.15 -6.07
N THR A 18 1.24 -14.07 -7.02
CA THR A 18 0.16 -13.99 -8.02
C THR A 18 -1.21 -13.99 -7.35
N LEU A 19 -1.45 -14.88 -6.39
CA LEU A 19 -2.72 -14.97 -5.67
C LEU A 19 -3.05 -13.64 -4.96
N ILE A 20 -2.13 -13.11 -4.17
CA ILE A 20 -2.34 -11.85 -3.42
C ILE A 20 -2.49 -10.68 -4.38
N SER A 21 -1.70 -10.62 -5.45
CA SER A 21 -1.75 -9.55 -6.45
C SER A 21 -3.06 -9.49 -7.24
N ILE A 22 -3.81 -10.58 -7.29
CA ILE A 22 -5.15 -10.63 -7.88
C ILE A 22 -6.22 -10.45 -6.81
N ALA A 23 -6.10 -11.15 -5.68
CA ALA A 23 -7.13 -11.16 -4.65
C ALA A 23 -7.35 -9.78 -4.02
N VAL A 24 -6.28 -9.01 -3.76
CA VAL A 24 -6.43 -7.69 -3.11
C VAL A 24 -7.09 -6.66 -4.03
N PRO A 25 -6.70 -6.47 -5.30
CA PRO A 25 -7.43 -5.58 -6.20
C PRO A 25 -8.88 -5.99 -6.43
N VAL A 26 -9.16 -7.30 -6.53
CA VAL A 26 -10.54 -7.82 -6.64
C VAL A 26 -11.33 -7.49 -5.37
N LEU A 27 -10.75 -7.72 -4.19
CA LEU A 27 -11.38 -7.33 -2.92
C LEU A 27 -11.72 -5.84 -2.91
N VAL A 28 -10.77 -4.98 -3.26
CA VAL A 28 -10.99 -3.53 -3.31
C VAL A 28 -12.08 -3.16 -4.33
N ALA A 29 -12.10 -3.79 -5.50
CA ALA A 29 -13.14 -3.55 -6.50
C ALA A 29 -14.55 -3.96 -5.99
N VAL A 30 -14.63 -5.06 -5.25
CA VAL A 30 -15.89 -5.55 -4.63
C VAL A 30 -16.42 -4.56 -3.57
N LEU A 31 -15.55 -3.82 -2.88
CA LEU A 31 -15.95 -2.83 -1.86
C LEU A 31 -16.81 -1.68 -2.43
N PHE A 32 -16.70 -1.40 -3.73
CA PHE A 32 -17.55 -0.39 -4.37
C PHE A 32 -18.98 -0.87 -4.63
N THR A 33 -19.24 -2.18 -4.53
CA THR A 33 -20.53 -2.79 -4.86
C THR A 33 -21.19 -3.50 -3.69
N VAL A 34 -20.41 -3.98 -2.70
CA VAL A 34 -20.90 -4.76 -1.57
C VAL A 34 -20.77 -3.99 -0.27
N ARG A 35 -21.88 -3.84 0.45
CA ARG A 35 -21.93 -3.25 1.79
C ARG A 35 -22.54 -4.24 2.77
N ILE A 36 -22.13 -4.14 4.02
CA ILE A 36 -22.72 -4.92 5.09
C ILE A 36 -23.92 -4.13 5.63
N PRO A 37 -25.16 -4.65 5.44
CA PRO A 37 -26.36 -3.95 5.91
C PRO A 37 -26.44 -4.00 7.43
N ASN A 38 -27.07 -2.97 8.04
CA ASN A 38 -27.39 -2.90 9.47
C ASN A 38 -26.15 -2.93 10.42
N VAL A 39 -25.01 -2.45 9.96
CA VAL A 39 -23.80 -2.27 10.79
C VAL A 39 -23.55 -0.79 11.01
N ALA A 40 -23.11 -0.43 12.22
CA ALA A 40 -22.75 0.96 12.54
C ALA A 40 -21.59 1.42 11.64
N SER A 41 -21.69 2.65 11.12
CA SER A 41 -20.64 3.28 10.32
C SER A 41 -19.36 3.46 11.14
N LEU A 42 -18.21 3.15 10.50
CA LEU A 42 -16.89 3.30 11.12
C LEU A 42 -16.24 4.63 10.73
N ASP A 43 -16.98 5.74 10.84
CA ASP A 43 -16.57 7.08 10.38
C ASP A 43 -15.36 7.66 11.12
N PHE A 44 -14.92 7.03 12.19
CA PHE A 44 -13.68 7.37 12.90
C PHE A 44 -12.41 6.81 12.25
N LEU A 45 -12.52 5.89 11.29
CA LEU A 45 -11.36 5.23 10.64
C LEU A 45 -10.58 6.12 9.65
N PRO A 46 -11.19 7.01 8.85
CA PRO A 46 -10.47 7.83 7.88
C PRO A 46 -9.27 8.61 8.45
N PRO A 47 -9.37 9.36 9.57
CA PRO A 47 -8.21 10.04 10.14
C PRO A 47 -7.14 9.06 10.65
N ILE A 48 -7.53 7.87 11.12
CA ILE A 48 -6.59 6.87 11.64
C ILE A 48 -5.76 6.29 10.48
N TYR A 49 -6.42 5.80 9.43
CA TYR A 49 -5.65 5.22 8.32
C TYR A 49 -4.88 6.28 7.52
N ALA A 50 -5.31 7.54 7.47
CA ALA A 50 -4.51 8.64 6.92
C ALA A 50 -3.24 8.89 7.74
N THR A 51 -3.34 8.84 9.08
CA THR A 51 -2.19 8.92 9.98
C THR A 51 -1.21 7.76 9.75
N ILE A 52 -1.73 6.55 9.55
CA ILE A 52 -0.89 5.37 9.21
C ILE A 52 -0.16 5.58 7.89
N ASN A 53 -0.80 6.16 6.88
CA ASN A 53 -0.12 6.51 5.63
C ASN A 53 1.00 7.55 5.84
N ALA A 54 0.76 8.57 6.67
CA ALA A 54 1.79 9.56 7.02
C ALA A 54 2.98 8.89 7.71
N LEU A 55 2.73 8.02 8.71
CA LEU A 55 3.77 7.24 9.38
C LEU A 55 4.52 6.33 8.40
N THR A 56 3.80 5.69 7.49
CA THR A 56 4.41 4.84 6.44
C THR A 56 5.35 5.66 5.57
N ALA A 57 4.96 6.86 5.13
CA ALA A 57 5.81 7.74 4.34
C ALA A 57 7.10 8.12 5.09
N VAL A 58 7.00 8.52 6.36
CA VAL A 58 8.14 8.84 7.21
C VAL A 58 9.08 7.63 7.37
N ILE A 59 8.52 6.45 7.66
CA ILE A 59 9.30 5.21 7.83
C ILE A 59 10.00 4.82 6.54
N LEU A 60 9.35 4.95 5.39
CA LEU A 60 9.97 4.68 4.08
C LEU A 60 11.17 5.59 3.84
N ILE A 61 11.07 6.89 4.14
CA ILE A 61 12.16 7.85 4.01
C ILE A 61 13.33 7.46 4.93
N ILE A 62 13.05 7.16 6.21
CA ILE A 62 14.09 6.76 7.17
C ILE A 62 14.73 5.44 6.74
N ALA A 63 13.95 4.48 6.23
CA ALA A 63 14.46 3.21 5.72
C ALA A 63 15.39 3.41 4.50
N TYR A 64 15.05 4.34 3.61
CA TYR A 64 15.90 4.71 2.49
C TYR A 64 17.22 5.35 2.97
N ILE A 65 17.15 6.29 3.90
CA ILE A 65 18.35 6.90 4.49
C ILE A 65 19.20 5.84 5.19
N ALA A 66 18.59 4.90 5.91
CA ALA A 66 19.29 3.82 6.58
C ALA A 66 20.09 2.95 5.61
N ILE A 67 19.51 2.53 4.48
CA ILE A 67 20.22 1.71 3.48
C ILE A 67 21.32 2.50 2.77
N ARG A 68 21.11 3.79 2.50
CA ARG A 68 22.15 4.66 1.94
C ARG A 68 23.37 4.78 2.87
N ASN A 69 23.13 4.74 4.18
CA ASN A 69 24.16 4.73 5.22
C ASN A 69 24.64 3.32 5.60
N LYS A 70 24.37 2.30 4.77
CA LYS A 70 24.79 0.89 4.99
C LYS A 70 24.26 0.26 6.29
N LYS A 71 23.23 0.86 6.93
CA LYS A 71 22.57 0.33 8.13
C LYS A 71 21.51 -0.72 7.75
N ILE A 72 21.97 -1.87 7.20
CA ILE A 72 21.11 -2.89 6.58
C ILE A 72 20.05 -3.43 7.57
N LYS A 73 20.43 -3.74 8.82
CA LYS A 73 19.48 -4.24 9.83
C LYS A 73 18.36 -3.25 10.17
N LEU A 74 18.70 -1.95 10.22
CA LEU A 74 17.71 -0.90 10.44
C LEU A 74 16.75 -0.79 9.25
N HIS A 75 17.29 -0.76 8.02
CA HIS A 75 16.48 -0.78 6.81
C HIS A 75 15.50 -1.97 6.80
N GLU A 76 15.99 -3.17 7.07
CA GLU A 76 15.15 -4.37 7.11
C GLU A 76 14.00 -4.25 8.12
N ARG A 77 14.28 -3.77 9.34
CA ARG A 77 13.26 -3.57 10.37
C ARG A 77 12.22 -2.54 9.94
N LEU A 78 12.66 -1.40 9.44
CA LEU A 78 11.76 -0.33 9.00
C LEU A 78 10.89 -0.77 7.81
N MET A 79 11.44 -1.53 6.85
CA MET A 79 10.65 -2.07 5.73
C MET A 79 9.58 -3.07 6.20
N LYS A 80 9.87 -3.92 7.19
CA LYS A 80 8.88 -4.81 7.80
C LYS A 80 7.77 -4.02 8.50
N ILE A 81 8.11 -2.95 9.21
CA ILE A 81 7.13 -2.06 9.84
C ILE A 81 6.27 -1.37 8.78
N ALA A 82 6.87 -0.84 7.70
CA ALA A 82 6.12 -0.22 6.61
C ALA A 82 5.13 -1.19 5.95
N ILE A 83 5.53 -2.46 5.73
CA ILE A 83 4.61 -3.50 5.23
C ILE A 83 3.46 -3.74 6.24
N GLY A 84 3.75 -3.86 7.53
CA GLY A 84 2.75 -4.05 8.57
C GLY A 84 1.75 -2.88 8.63
N LEU A 85 2.23 -1.64 8.55
CA LEU A 85 1.38 -0.44 8.50
C LEU A 85 0.51 -0.42 7.24
N SER A 86 1.04 -0.80 6.07
CA SER A 86 0.27 -0.87 4.84
C SER A 86 -0.82 -1.94 4.89
N LEU A 87 -0.58 -3.08 5.56
CA LEU A 87 -1.60 -4.09 5.81
C LEU A 87 -2.67 -3.59 6.78
N ALA A 88 -2.28 -2.90 7.84
CA ALA A 88 -3.22 -2.28 8.78
C ALA A 88 -4.08 -1.21 8.08
N PHE A 89 -3.46 -0.37 7.25
CA PHE A 89 -4.18 0.57 6.39
C PHE A 89 -5.23 -0.13 5.54
N LEU A 90 -4.82 -1.18 4.81
CA LEU A 90 -5.73 -1.92 3.91
C LEU A 90 -6.91 -2.52 4.68
N ALA A 91 -6.67 -3.13 5.85
CA ALA A 91 -7.73 -3.71 6.67
C ALA A 91 -8.74 -2.66 7.14
N MET A 92 -8.27 -1.49 7.62
CA MET A 92 -9.14 -0.40 8.03
C MET A 92 -9.88 0.25 6.86
N TYR A 93 -9.21 0.40 5.72
CA TYR A 93 -9.82 0.90 4.49
C TYR A 93 -10.97 -0.01 4.02
N VAL A 94 -10.73 -1.33 4.02
CA VAL A 94 -11.78 -2.33 3.70
C VAL A 94 -12.94 -2.21 4.69
N ALA A 95 -12.65 -2.22 6.00
CA ALA A 95 -13.69 -2.12 7.04
C ALA A 95 -14.55 -0.85 6.88
N TYR A 96 -13.91 0.30 6.66
CA TYR A 96 -14.61 1.57 6.43
C TYR A 96 -15.55 1.49 5.20
N HIS A 97 -15.03 1.07 4.05
CA HIS A 97 -15.81 1.05 2.81
C HIS A 97 -16.91 -0.01 2.77
N MET A 98 -16.83 -1.03 3.63
CA MET A 98 -17.92 -2.01 3.79
C MET A 98 -19.03 -1.53 4.72
N THR A 99 -18.80 -0.52 5.55
CA THR A 99 -19.73 -0.08 6.60
C THR A 99 -20.22 1.34 6.43
N SER A 100 -19.49 2.18 5.69
CA SER A 100 -19.77 3.62 5.55
C SER A 100 -20.07 3.99 4.10
N ASP A 101 -20.88 5.04 3.90
CA ASP A 101 -21.16 5.57 2.57
C ASP A 101 -19.98 6.34 2.01
N SER A 102 -19.85 6.32 0.68
CA SER A 102 -18.81 7.11 0.00
C SER A 102 -19.15 8.59 0.10
N THR A 103 -18.23 9.38 0.61
CA THR A 103 -18.36 10.84 0.64
C THR A 103 -18.00 11.42 -0.73
N PRO A 104 -18.91 12.14 -1.40
CA PRO A 104 -18.57 12.82 -2.64
C PRO A 104 -17.67 14.03 -2.37
N TYR A 105 -16.68 14.25 -3.24
CA TYR A 105 -15.84 15.44 -3.12
C TYR A 105 -16.59 16.70 -3.51
N GLY A 106 -16.78 17.64 -2.58
CA GLY A 106 -17.56 18.86 -2.75
C GLY A 106 -16.79 20.06 -3.31
N GLY A 107 -15.46 19.96 -3.55
CA GLY A 107 -14.65 21.04 -4.11
C GLY A 107 -15.02 21.38 -5.56
N GLN A 108 -14.96 22.68 -5.88
CA GLN A 108 -15.33 23.22 -7.21
C GLN A 108 -14.13 23.85 -7.93
N GLY A 109 -14.28 24.09 -9.24
CA GLY A 109 -13.24 24.70 -10.05
C GLY A 109 -11.99 23.80 -10.23
N ASN A 110 -10.82 24.42 -10.38
CA ASN A 110 -9.58 23.71 -10.70
C ASN A 110 -9.13 22.71 -9.62
N ILE A 111 -9.46 22.95 -8.35
CA ILE A 111 -9.11 22.05 -7.24
C ILE A 111 -9.78 20.68 -7.39
N ARG A 112 -10.96 20.61 -8.02
CA ARG A 112 -11.64 19.37 -8.32
C ARG A 112 -10.86 18.48 -9.28
N TYR A 113 -10.27 19.07 -10.32
CA TYR A 113 -9.43 18.33 -11.27
C TYR A 113 -8.15 17.83 -10.60
N VAL A 114 -7.52 18.64 -9.74
CA VAL A 114 -6.34 18.25 -8.96
C VAL A 114 -6.68 17.06 -8.04
N TYR A 115 -7.80 17.12 -7.32
CA TYR A 115 -8.23 16.04 -6.46
C TYR A 115 -8.40 14.72 -7.22
N TYR A 116 -9.17 14.73 -8.31
CA TYR A 116 -9.40 13.50 -9.07
C TYR A 116 -8.15 12.98 -9.77
N PHE A 117 -7.24 13.86 -10.21
CA PHE A 117 -5.95 13.44 -10.76
C PHE A 117 -5.12 12.68 -9.70
N ILE A 118 -5.02 13.24 -8.49
CA ILE A 118 -4.29 12.61 -7.38
C ILE A 118 -4.99 11.30 -6.97
N LEU A 119 -6.30 11.30 -6.82
CA LEU A 119 -7.07 10.12 -6.43
C LEU A 119 -6.92 8.98 -7.44
N ILE A 120 -7.11 9.26 -8.73
CA ILE A 120 -7.05 8.23 -9.78
C ILE A 120 -5.63 7.66 -9.90
N SER A 121 -4.60 8.53 -9.92
CA SER A 121 -3.22 8.06 -9.96
C SER A 121 -2.83 7.26 -8.71
N HIS A 122 -3.29 7.67 -7.53
CA HIS A 122 -3.13 6.92 -6.29
C HIS A 122 -3.76 5.53 -6.38
N ILE A 123 -4.99 5.42 -6.85
CA ILE A 123 -5.71 4.13 -6.96
C ILE A 123 -5.00 3.20 -7.96
N ILE A 124 -4.66 3.70 -9.16
CA ILE A 124 -3.99 2.90 -10.18
C ILE A 124 -2.65 2.37 -9.68
N LEU A 125 -1.84 3.24 -9.08
CA LEU A 125 -0.53 2.85 -8.55
C LEU A 125 -0.66 1.93 -7.33
N SER A 126 -1.71 2.08 -6.51
CA SER A 126 -1.98 1.19 -5.37
C SER A 126 -2.27 -0.25 -5.80
N ILE A 127 -2.87 -0.46 -6.96
CA ILE A 127 -3.02 -1.81 -7.53
C ILE A 127 -1.66 -2.39 -7.92
N GLY A 128 -0.84 -1.58 -8.61
CA GLY A 128 0.48 -2.03 -9.10
C GLY A 128 1.52 -2.24 -8.02
N ILE A 129 1.44 -1.51 -6.90
CA ILE A 129 2.46 -1.59 -5.84
C ILE A 129 2.44 -2.93 -5.10
N ILE A 130 1.29 -3.60 -5.02
CA ILE A 130 1.14 -4.87 -4.29
C ILE A 130 2.12 -5.93 -4.79
N PRO A 131 2.09 -6.33 -6.08
CA PRO A 131 3.05 -7.29 -6.60
C PRO A 131 4.49 -6.80 -6.51
N MET A 132 4.72 -5.50 -6.70
CA MET A 132 6.07 -4.93 -6.64
C MET A 132 6.69 -5.04 -5.24
N VAL A 133 5.94 -4.71 -4.19
CA VAL A 133 6.40 -4.86 -2.79
C VAL A 133 6.64 -6.32 -2.46
N LEU A 134 5.73 -7.23 -2.84
CA LEU A 134 5.85 -8.67 -2.58
C LEU A 134 7.10 -9.24 -3.26
N VAL A 135 7.31 -8.95 -4.55
CA VAL A 135 8.51 -9.40 -5.28
C VAL A 135 9.78 -8.82 -4.67
N THR A 136 9.77 -7.52 -4.32
CA THR A 136 10.92 -6.86 -3.69
C THR A 136 11.26 -7.51 -2.35
N TYR A 137 10.25 -7.80 -1.53
CA TYR A 137 10.41 -8.43 -0.24
C TYR A 137 10.92 -9.87 -0.36
N VAL A 138 10.32 -10.68 -1.24
CA VAL A 138 10.75 -12.08 -1.47
C VAL A 138 12.20 -12.13 -1.95
N ARG A 139 12.61 -11.23 -2.85
CA ARG A 139 14.01 -11.16 -3.28
C ARG A 139 14.97 -10.82 -2.14
N ALA A 140 14.55 -9.97 -1.19
CA ALA A 140 15.34 -9.63 -0.01
C ALA A 140 15.52 -10.82 0.95
N ILE A 141 14.43 -11.50 1.32
CA ILE A 141 14.50 -12.66 2.23
C ILE A 141 15.21 -13.87 1.62
N SER A 142 15.15 -14.00 0.28
CA SER A 142 15.91 -15.01 -0.48
C SER A 142 17.36 -14.61 -0.71
N LYS A 143 17.86 -13.53 -0.10
CA LYS A 143 19.23 -13.00 -0.22
C LYS A 143 19.65 -12.65 -1.64
N ARG A 144 18.70 -12.45 -2.56
CA ARG A 144 18.92 -12.03 -3.94
C ARG A 144 19.05 -10.51 -4.03
N PHE A 145 20.07 -9.96 -3.38
CA PHE A 145 20.19 -8.49 -3.17
C PHE A 145 20.38 -7.69 -4.46
N VAL A 146 21.02 -8.28 -5.49
CA VAL A 146 21.17 -7.64 -6.80
C VAL A 146 19.79 -7.42 -7.45
N ASP A 147 18.97 -8.47 -7.48
CA ASP A 147 17.62 -8.41 -8.06
C ASP A 147 16.65 -7.60 -7.20
N HIS A 148 16.83 -7.66 -5.86
CA HIS A 148 16.10 -6.78 -4.94
C HIS A 148 16.34 -5.30 -5.27
N LYS A 149 17.61 -4.88 -5.40
CA LYS A 149 17.96 -3.51 -5.71
C LYS A 149 17.37 -3.03 -7.04
N LYS A 150 17.40 -3.87 -8.08
CA LYS A 150 16.84 -3.51 -9.41
C LYS A 150 15.36 -3.15 -9.34
N ILE A 151 14.54 -3.87 -8.57
CA ILE A 151 13.12 -3.59 -8.45
C ILE A 151 12.83 -2.51 -7.38
N ALA A 152 13.61 -2.48 -6.29
CA ALA A 152 13.42 -1.53 -5.20
C ALA A 152 13.55 -0.07 -5.64
N VAL A 153 14.40 0.22 -6.64
CA VAL A 153 14.56 1.57 -7.22
C VAL A 153 13.25 2.09 -7.83
N ILE A 154 12.40 1.21 -8.34
CA ILE A 154 11.09 1.56 -8.89
C ILE A 154 10.00 1.46 -7.81
N THR A 155 10.02 0.40 -7.01
CA THR A 155 9.02 0.16 -5.95
C THR A 155 9.00 1.27 -4.91
N PHE A 156 10.18 1.74 -4.47
CA PHE A 156 10.26 2.74 -3.40
C PHE A 156 9.59 4.07 -3.75
N PRO A 157 9.88 4.75 -4.87
CA PRO A 157 9.23 6.03 -5.19
C PRO A 157 7.72 5.88 -5.41
N ILE A 158 7.26 4.78 -6.00
CA ILE A 158 5.82 4.51 -6.18
C ILE A 158 5.15 4.32 -4.82
N TRP A 159 5.75 3.53 -3.93
CA TRP A 159 5.18 3.31 -2.59
C TRP A 159 5.14 4.60 -1.77
N LEU A 160 6.21 5.39 -1.81
CA LEU A 160 6.25 6.69 -1.14
C LEU A 160 5.19 7.65 -1.71
N TYR A 161 5.03 7.70 -3.04
CA TYR A 161 3.98 8.48 -3.69
C TYR A 161 2.59 8.08 -3.18
N ILE A 162 2.28 6.79 -3.11
CA ILE A 162 1.00 6.27 -2.62
C ILE A 162 0.79 6.67 -1.15
N ALA A 163 1.79 6.51 -0.29
CA ALA A 163 1.69 6.86 1.11
C ALA A 163 1.43 8.36 1.32
N VAL A 164 2.10 9.23 0.57
CA VAL A 164 1.93 10.69 0.63
C VAL A 164 0.58 11.11 0.04
N THR A 165 0.25 10.61 -1.15
CA THR A 165 -1.01 10.99 -1.82
C THR A 165 -2.25 10.48 -1.08
N GLY A 166 -2.16 9.35 -0.37
CA GLY A 166 -3.24 8.90 0.52
C GLY A 166 -3.55 9.89 1.63
N VAL A 167 -2.53 10.55 2.19
CA VAL A 167 -2.72 11.67 3.16
C VAL A 167 -3.33 12.88 2.48
N ILE A 168 -2.83 13.26 1.30
CA ILE A 168 -3.34 14.42 0.55
C ILE A 168 -4.82 14.22 0.19
N VAL A 169 -5.19 13.05 -0.32
CA VAL A 169 -6.59 12.71 -0.64
C VAL A 169 -7.47 12.86 0.60
N TYR A 170 -7.03 12.32 1.75
CA TYR A 170 -7.76 12.46 3.01
C TYR A 170 -7.91 13.94 3.40
N LEU A 171 -6.86 14.74 3.39
CA LEU A 171 -6.92 16.15 3.75
C LEU A 171 -7.84 16.95 2.82
N MET A 172 -7.90 16.59 1.54
CA MET A 172 -8.78 17.26 0.59
C MET A 172 -10.25 16.89 0.73
N ILE A 173 -10.56 15.64 1.14
CA ILE A 173 -11.95 15.18 1.27
C ILE A 173 -12.50 15.38 2.68
N SER A 174 -11.66 15.44 3.70
CA SER A 174 -12.09 15.52 5.11
C SER A 174 -13.03 16.69 5.46
N PRO A 175 -13.01 17.87 4.77
CA PRO A 175 -13.98 18.91 5.03
C PRO A 175 -15.42 18.58 4.59
N TYR A 176 -15.61 17.46 3.88
CA TYR A 176 -16.92 17.04 3.33
C TYR A 176 -17.49 15.80 4.03
N TYR A 177 -16.82 15.28 5.07
CA TYR A 177 -17.34 14.21 5.93
C TYR A 177 -18.53 14.66 6.79
#